data_5652f904852bec2f6ac8043021372889
#
_entry.id   5652f904852bec2f6ac8043021372889
#
_cell.length_a   1.000
_cell.length_b   1.000
_cell.length_c   1.000
_cell.angle_alpha   90.00
_cell.angle_beta   90.00
_cell.angle_gamma   90.00
#
_symmetry.space_group_name_H-M   'P 1'
#
loop_
_entity.id
_entity.type
_entity.pdbx_description
1 polymer ?
#
loop_
_entity_poly.entity_id
_entity_poly.type
_entity_poly.pdbx_seq_one_letter_code
_entity_poly.pdbx_strand_id
1 'polypeptide(L)'
;VMIPIQDPRGHVVGFGGRILEQNSQQMAKYMNTGETEWFNKRTLLFGMNVALKEIKKRRQAVIVEGYMDAISLHAAGIDWAVASMGTAFAQEQAKLLARAADEVVFSYDSDAAGQRATVRAVSIAKEAGLKVRVLIVPDGKDPDEFVRKHGKDAYLRLIETAVSGIEFQMQYVISQNNVSNLAGKVEAVSN
;
A
#
# COMPACT_ATOMS: atom_id res chain seq x y z
N VAL A 1 2.00 4.92 21.62
CA VAL A 1 0.67 4.45 21.27
C VAL A 1 0.77 3.01 20.81
N MET A 2 -0.17 2.16 21.27
CA MET A 2 -0.28 0.75 20.86
C MET A 2 -1.52 0.58 19.97
N ILE A 3 -1.35 -0.11 18.84
CA ILE A 3 -2.39 -0.33 17.85
C ILE A 3 -2.58 -1.84 17.70
N PRO A 4 -3.78 -2.39 17.99
CA PRO A 4 -4.02 -3.81 17.82
C PRO A 4 -4.04 -4.18 16.34
N ILE A 5 -3.38 -5.29 15.99
CA ILE A 5 -3.42 -5.87 14.66
C ILE A 5 -4.35 -7.08 14.73
N GLN A 6 -5.35 -7.11 13.87
CA GLN A 6 -6.39 -8.12 13.87
C GLN A 6 -6.33 -8.98 12.61
N ASP A 7 -6.69 -10.25 12.76
CA ASP A 7 -6.94 -11.13 11.64
C ASP A 7 -8.25 -10.75 10.90
N PRO A 8 -8.56 -11.30 9.72
CA PRO A 8 -9.81 -10.98 9.01
C PRO A 8 -11.10 -11.33 9.78
N ARG A 9 -11.02 -12.10 10.87
CA ARG A 9 -12.15 -12.44 11.76
C ARG A 9 -12.30 -11.49 12.93
N GLY A 10 -11.32 -10.56 13.11
CA GLY A 10 -11.32 -9.59 14.20
C GLY A 10 -10.60 -10.02 15.48
N HIS A 11 -9.92 -11.18 15.49
CA HIS A 11 -9.11 -11.58 16.63
C HIS A 11 -7.80 -10.79 16.66
N VAL A 12 -7.41 -10.27 17.81
CA VAL A 12 -6.12 -9.59 17.97
C VAL A 12 -5.01 -10.64 17.93
N VAL A 13 -4.12 -10.52 16.94
CA VAL A 13 -3.00 -11.43 16.70
C VAL A 13 -1.64 -10.79 16.95
N GLY A 14 -1.60 -9.47 17.12
CA GLY A 14 -0.39 -8.71 17.38
C GLY A 14 -0.67 -7.24 17.66
N PHE A 15 0.39 -6.48 17.87
CA PHE A 15 0.33 -5.06 18.13
C PHE A 15 1.39 -4.31 17.30
N GLY A 16 1.01 -3.14 16.80
CA GLY A 16 1.92 -2.12 16.32
C GLY A 16 2.14 -1.08 17.42
N GLY A 17 3.36 -0.64 17.62
CA GLY A 17 3.71 0.45 18.54
C GLY A 17 4.26 1.65 17.79
N ARG A 18 3.83 2.86 18.14
CA ARG A 18 4.44 4.12 17.69
C ARG A 18 5.01 4.87 18.87
N ILE A 19 6.29 5.21 18.81
CA ILE A 19 6.94 6.05 19.81
C ILE A 19 6.51 7.50 19.57
N LEU A 20 6.06 8.18 20.65
CA LEU A 20 5.62 9.59 20.58
C LEU A 20 6.74 10.56 20.97
N GLU A 21 7.75 10.12 21.72
CA GLU A 21 8.85 10.97 22.16
C GLU A 21 9.92 11.11 21.08
N GLN A 22 10.28 12.37 20.78
CA GLN A 22 11.26 12.71 19.74
C GLN A 22 12.73 12.47 20.17
N ASN A 23 13.01 12.12 21.43
CA ASN A 23 14.37 12.06 21.97
C ASN A 23 15.10 10.72 21.80
N SER A 24 14.49 9.73 21.15
CA SER A 24 15.13 8.43 20.92
C SER A 24 15.71 8.34 19.50
N GLN A 25 16.85 8.98 19.28
CA GLN A 25 17.60 8.91 17.98
C GLN A 25 18.02 7.49 17.57
N GLN A 26 17.80 6.48 18.41
CA GLN A 26 18.25 5.10 18.18
C GLN A 26 17.13 4.07 18.03
N MET A 27 15.86 4.43 18.20
CA MET A 27 14.76 3.45 18.10
C MET A 27 13.92 3.68 16.85
N ALA A 28 13.54 2.61 16.18
CA ALA A 28 12.62 2.68 15.05
C ALA A 28 11.31 3.37 15.45
N LYS A 29 10.85 4.33 14.66
CA LYS A 29 9.61 5.11 14.88
C LYS A 29 8.39 4.21 15.11
N TYR A 30 8.39 3.06 14.47
CA TYR A 30 7.36 2.03 14.58
C TYR A 30 7.99 0.69 14.95
N MET A 31 7.34 -0.03 15.86
CA MET A 31 7.66 -1.40 16.24
C MET A 31 6.41 -2.27 16.08
N ASN A 32 6.58 -3.46 15.55
CA ASN A 32 5.50 -4.45 15.46
C ASN A 32 5.86 -5.69 16.26
N THR A 33 4.84 -6.42 16.73
CA THR A 33 5.02 -7.77 17.24
C THR A 33 5.88 -8.59 16.29
N GLY A 34 6.81 -9.39 16.82
CA GLY A 34 7.58 -10.35 16.03
C GLY A 34 6.69 -11.41 15.39
N GLU A 35 7.23 -12.15 14.41
CA GLU A 35 6.51 -13.28 13.80
C GLU A 35 6.18 -14.34 14.87
N THR A 36 4.94 -14.83 14.85
CA THR A 36 4.43 -15.89 15.73
C THR A 36 3.55 -16.85 14.92
N GLU A 37 3.07 -17.95 15.52
CA GLU A 37 2.09 -18.83 14.87
C GLU A 37 0.80 -18.10 14.48
N TRP A 38 0.43 -17.03 15.19
CA TRP A 38 -0.79 -16.26 14.98
C TRP A 38 -0.57 -14.98 14.17
N PHE A 39 0.64 -14.45 14.16
CA PHE A 39 1.00 -13.19 13.50
C PHE A 39 2.09 -13.40 12.45
N ASN A 40 1.69 -13.38 11.19
CA ASN A 40 2.58 -13.42 10.04
C ASN A 40 2.24 -12.26 9.10
N LYS A 41 3.15 -11.31 8.96
CA LYS A 41 2.94 -10.11 8.14
C LYS A 41 2.71 -10.42 6.66
N ARG A 42 3.22 -11.54 6.15
CA ARG A 42 3.05 -11.94 4.75
C ARG A 42 1.64 -12.41 4.43
N THR A 43 0.89 -12.87 5.43
CA THR A 43 -0.46 -13.40 5.26
C THR A 43 -1.55 -12.45 5.73
N LEU A 44 -1.18 -11.38 6.43
CA LEU A 44 -2.09 -10.42 7.04
C LEU A 44 -2.03 -9.07 6.32
N LEU A 45 -3.17 -8.39 6.29
CA LEU A 45 -3.29 -6.98 5.91
C LEU A 45 -3.96 -6.25 7.07
N PHE A 46 -3.35 -5.16 7.52
CA PHE A 46 -3.95 -4.32 8.55
C PHE A 46 -5.25 -3.70 8.04
N GLY A 47 -6.27 -3.70 8.89
CA GLY A 47 -7.59 -3.15 8.56
C GLY A 47 -8.48 -4.07 7.73
N MET A 48 -8.01 -5.28 7.33
CA MET A 48 -8.79 -6.20 6.49
C MET A 48 -10.10 -6.64 7.14
N ASN A 49 -10.14 -6.81 8.45
CA ASN A 49 -11.33 -7.18 9.21
C ASN A 49 -12.47 -6.17 9.06
N VAL A 50 -12.16 -4.87 9.04
CA VAL A 50 -13.15 -3.80 8.89
C VAL A 50 -13.39 -3.43 7.43
N ALA A 51 -12.37 -3.50 6.57
CA ALA A 51 -12.45 -3.14 5.16
C ALA A 51 -13.16 -4.19 4.29
N LEU A 52 -13.17 -5.45 4.69
CA LEU A 52 -13.60 -6.59 3.86
C LEU A 52 -15.00 -6.42 3.26
N LYS A 53 -15.93 -5.85 4.03
CA LYS A 53 -17.32 -5.63 3.58
C LYS A 53 -17.38 -4.64 2.40
N GLU A 54 -16.70 -3.50 2.54
CA GLU A 54 -16.67 -2.48 1.47
C GLU A 54 -15.81 -2.91 0.29
N ILE A 55 -14.70 -3.62 0.52
CA ILE A 55 -13.89 -4.22 -0.55
C ILE A 55 -14.76 -5.15 -1.42
N LYS A 56 -15.52 -6.06 -0.81
CA LYS A 56 -16.42 -6.96 -1.55
C LYS A 56 -17.51 -6.23 -2.32
N LYS A 57 -18.08 -5.19 -1.73
CA LYS A 57 -19.14 -4.38 -2.36
C LYS A 57 -18.60 -3.60 -3.55
N ARG A 58 -17.42 -3.00 -3.44
CA ARG A 58 -16.77 -2.20 -4.48
C ARG A 58 -16.01 -3.05 -5.49
N ARG A 59 -15.70 -4.29 -5.16
CA ARG A 59 -14.79 -5.15 -5.88
C ARG A 59 -13.39 -4.51 -6.07
N GLN A 60 -13.03 -3.59 -5.16
CA GLN A 60 -11.78 -2.82 -5.19
C GLN A 60 -11.20 -2.70 -3.78
N ALA A 61 -9.87 -2.77 -3.65
CA ALA A 61 -9.14 -2.43 -2.42
C ALA A 61 -8.10 -1.33 -2.69
N VAL A 62 -7.93 -0.41 -1.74
CA VAL A 62 -6.81 0.52 -1.71
C VAL A 62 -5.73 -0.07 -0.79
N ILE A 63 -4.49 -0.14 -1.27
CA ILE A 63 -3.38 -0.73 -0.53
C ILE A 63 -2.35 0.35 -0.24
N VAL A 64 -2.06 0.56 1.05
CA VAL A 64 -1.08 1.52 1.55
C VAL A 64 0.06 0.80 2.28
N GLU A 65 1.16 1.50 2.59
CA GLU A 65 2.31 0.88 3.26
C GLU A 65 2.10 0.72 4.76
N GLY A 66 1.68 1.80 5.41
CA GLY A 66 1.60 1.91 6.86
C GLY A 66 0.19 1.81 7.40
N TYR A 67 0.06 1.31 8.63
CA TYR A 67 -1.24 1.27 9.29
C TYR A 67 -1.76 2.66 9.65
N MET A 68 -0.91 3.68 9.77
CA MET A 68 -1.37 5.05 9.99
C MET A 68 -2.09 5.59 8.76
N ASP A 69 -1.59 5.30 7.56
CA ASP A 69 -2.26 5.67 6.30
C ASP A 69 -3.64 5.02 6.21
N ALA A 70 -3.72 3.72 6.49
CA ALA A 70 -5.01 3.02 6.50
C ALA A 70 -5.97 3.62 7.53
N ILE A 71 -5.51 3.91 8.76
CA ILE A 71 -6.34 4.54 9.81
C ILE A 71 -6.85 5.90 9.35
N SER A 72 -6.00 6.74 8.76
CA SER A 72 -6.39 8.08 8.30
C SER A 72 -7.37 8.03 7.14
N LEU A 73 -7.18 7.08 6.21
CA LEU A 73 -8.13 6.84 5.12
C LEU A 73 -9.49 6.38 5.66
N HIS A 74 -9.52 5.44 6.61
CA HIS A 74 -10.76 5.02 7.27
C HIS A 74 -11.44 6.17 8.01
N ALA A 75 -10.67 6.97 8.76
CA ALA A 75 -11.21 8.15 9.46
C ALA A 75 -11.83 9.18 8.49
N ALA A 76 -11.29 9.27 7.27
CA ALA A 76 -11.85 10.09 6.21
C ALA A 76 -13.04 9.43 5.48
N GLY A 77 -13.39 8.18 5.80
CA GLY A 77 -14.49 7.43 5.18
C GLY A 77 -14.09 6.73 3.87
N ILE A 78 -12.81 6.39 3.71
CA ILE A 78 -12.28 5.52 2.66
C ILE A 78 -11.99 4.16 3.32
N ASP A 79 -13.07 3.45 3.64
CA ASP A 79 -13.09 2.29 4.52
C ASP A 79 -12.81 0.94 3.82
N TRP A 80 -12.34 0.98 2.56
CA TRP A 80 -11.83 -0.17 1.83
C TRP A 80 -10.30 -0.15 1.65
N ALA A 81 -9.61 0.64 2.49
CA ALA A 81 -8.15 0.71 2.54
C ALA A 81 -7.58 -0.36 3.50
N VAL A 82 -6.45 -0.95 3.12
CA VAL A 82 -5.69 -1.93 3.92
C VAL A 82 -4.20 -1.64 3.82
N ALA A 83 -3.41 -2.07 4.83
CA ALA A 83 -1.97 -1.83 4.81
C ALA A 83 -1.13 -3.10 4.90
N SER A 84 0.05 -3.09 4.23
CA SER A 84 1.04 -4.18 4.27
C SER A 84 1.94 -4.18 5.51
N MET A 85 1.87 -3.16 6.35
CA MET A 85 2.54 -3.06 7.66
C MET A 85 4.08 -3.04 7.60
N GLY A 86 4.66 -2.32 6.65
CA GLY A 86 6.11 -2.15 6.55
C GLY A 86 6.86 -3.39 6.08
N THR A 87 6.18 -4.32 5.40
CA THR A 87 6.77 -5.42 4.64
C THR A 87 6.45 -5.27 3.17
N ALA A 88 7.29 -5.84 2.31
CA ALA A 88 6.94 -5.94 0.89
C ALA A 88 5.61 -6.70 0.73
N PHE A 89 4.77 -6.20 -0.18
CA PHE A 89 3.52 -6.87 -0.52
C PHE A 89 3.78 -8.30 -0.99
N ALA A 90 3.07 -9.27 -0.41
CA ALA A 90 3.34 -10.68 -0.59
C ALA A 90 2.26 -11.37 -1.47
N GLN A 91 2.62 -12.50 -2.08
CA GLN A 91 1.68 -13.30 -2.88
C GLN A 91 0.48 -13.78 -2.05
N GLU A 92 0.68 -14.08 -0.78
CA GLU A 92 -0.38 -14.51 0.14
C GLU A 92 -1.40 -13.38 0.36
N GLN A 93 -0.92 -12.14 0.50
CA GLN A 93 -1.78 -10.95 0.61
C GLN A 93 -2.54 -10.71 -0.70
N ALA A 94 -1.89 -10.86 -1.85
CA ALA A 94 -2.55 -10.75 -3.15
C ALA A 94 -3.66 -11.80 -3.33
N LYS A 95 -3.40 -13.06 -2.97
CA LYS A 95 -4.39 -14.13 -3.00
C LYS A 95 -5.56 -13.88 -2.04
N LEU A 96 -5.29 -13.29 -0.87
CA LEU A 96 -6.34 -12.88 0.07
C LEU A 96 -7.27 -11.85 -0.56
N LEU A 97 -6.71 -10.83 -1.19
CA LEU A 97 -7.47 -9.77 -1.86
C LEU A 97 -8.23 -10.26 -3.08
N ALA A 98 -7.64 -11.13 -3.91
CA ALA A 98 -8.27 -11.69 -5.10
C ALA A 98 -9.57 -12.48 -4.81
N ARG A 99 -9.77 -12.95 -3.57
CA ARG A 99 -11.03 -13.56 -3.13
C ARG A 99 -12.14 -12.54 -2.88
N ALA A 100 -11.80 -11.26 -2.74
CA ALA A 100 -12.73 -10.22 -2.32
C ALA A 100 -12.85 -9.07 -3.35
N ALA A 101 -11.83 -8.84 -4.17
CA ALA A 101 -11.75 -7.74 -5.12
C ALA A 101 -11.36 -8.23 -6.50
N ASP A 102 -11.70 -7.45 -7.53
CA ASP A 102 -11.23 -7.62 -8.91
C ASP A 102 -10.08 -6.66 -9.21
N GLU A 103 -10.00 -5.56 -8.45
CA GLU A 103 -9.04 -4.49 -8.65
C GLU A 103 -8.37 -4.08 -7.34
N VAL A 104 -7.09 -3.72 -7.44
CA VAL A 104 -6.35 -3.09 -6.36
C VAL A 104 -5.74 -1.77 -6.82
N VAL A 105 -5.77 -0.77 -5.94
CA VAL A 105 -5.13 0.53 -6.15
C VAL A 105 -4.01 0.67 -5.13
N PHE A 106 -2.76 0.60 -5.58
CA PHE A 106 -1.62 0.90 -4.70
C PHE A 106 -1.46 2.39 -4.52
N SER A 107 -1.35 2.82 -3.26
CA SER A 107 -1.08 4.19 -2.85
C SER A 107 0.05 4.17 -1.83
N TYR A 108 1.25 3.92 -2.32
CA TYR A 108 2.48 3.86 -1.53
C TYR A 108 3.15 5.23 -1.47
N ASP A 109 4.15 5.35 -0.60
CA ASP A 109 4.91 6.58 -0.46
C ASP A 109 5.54 7.00 -1.78
N SER A 110 5.61 8.30 -2.03
CA SER A 110 6.12 8.86 -3.29
C SER A 110 7.64 8.82 -3.42
N ASP A 111 8.35 8.40 -2.38
CA ASP A 111 9.81 8.31 -2.38
C ASP A 111 10.34 7.15 -3.24
N ALA A 112 11.66 7.11 -3.44
CA ALA A 112 12.30 6.07 -4.26
C ALA A 112 12.13 4.65 -3.70
N ALA A 113 11.93 4.48 -2.38
CA ALA A 113 11.71 3.18 -1.77
C ALA A 113 10.28 2.71 -2.03
N GLY A 114 9.27 3.58 -1.85
CA GLY A 114 7.88 3.31 -2.14
C GLY A 114 7.64 3.03 -3.62
N GLN A 115 8.30 3.77 -4.53
CA GLN A 115 8.21 3.49 -5.97
C GLN A 115 8.73 2.09 -6.32
N ARG A 116 9.90 1.67 -5.78
CA ARG A 116 10.41 0.31 -5.97
C ARG A 116 9.51 -0.75 -5.37
N ALA A 117 8.93 -0.48 -4.20
CA ALA A 117 7.97 -1.39 -3.57
C ALA A 117 6.70 -1.52 -4.44
N THR A 118 6.21 -0.41 -5.00
CA THR A 118 5.05 -0.38 -5.90
C THR A 118 5.30 -1.23 -7.16
N VAL A 119 6.45 -1.08 -7.83
CA VAL A 119 6.77 -1.89 -9.04
C VAL A 119 6.68 -3.38 -8.75
N ARG A 120 7.24 -3.83 -7.60
CA ARG A 120 7.17 -5.24 -7.18
C ARG A 120 5.74 -5.67 -6.85
N ALA A 121 5.01 -4.83 -6.13
CA ALA A 121 3.63 -5.10 -5.73
C ALA A 121 2.69 -5.24 -6.93
N VAL A 122 2.89 -4.41 -7.97
CA VAL A 122 2.15 -4.49 -9.23
C VAL A 122 2.30 -5.88 -9.86
N SER A 123 3.52 -6.39 -9.98
CA SER A 123 3.77 -7.72 -10.56
C SER A 123 3.08 -8.83 -9.76
N ILE A 124 3.24 -8.82 -8.43
CA ILE A 124 2.64 -9.82 -7.53
C ILE A 124 1.10 -9.81 -7.61
N ALA A 125 0.49 -8.62 -7.63
CA ALA A 125 -0.97 -8.52 -7.70
C ALA A 125 -1.51 -8.98 -9.07
N LYS A 126 -0.81 -8.68 -10.16
CA LYS A 126 -1.15 -9.17 -11.52
C LYS A 126 -1.05 -10.68 -11.63
N GLU A 127 -0.03 -11.30 -11.05
CA GLU A 127 0.11 -12.77 -11.00
C GLU A 127 -1.06 -13.43 -10.24
N ALA A 128 -1.65 -12.74 -9.25
CA ALA A 128 -2.83 -13.20 -8.54
C ALA A 128 -4.15 -12.96 -9.31
N GLY A 129 -4.10 -12.42 -10.53
CA GLY A 129 -5.26 -12.16 -11.38
C GLY A 129 -5.99 -10.84 -11.10
N LEU A 130 -5.41 -9.96 -10.28
CA LEU A 130 -6.01 -8.67 -9.97
C LEU A 130 -5.73 -7.63 -11.07
N LYS A 131 -6.71 -6.78 -11.37
CA LYS A 131 -6.45 -5.52 -12.07
C LYS A 131 -5.69 -4.60 -11.13
N VAL A 132 -4.65 -3.95 -11.65
CA VAL A 132 -3.78 -3.12 -10.83
C VAL A 132 -3.77 -1.70 -11.34
N ARG A 133 -4.00 -0.77 -10.43
CA ARG A 133 -3.80 0.67 -10.64
C ARG A 133 -2.87 1.22 -9.58
N VAL A 134 -2.20 2.30 -9.89
CA VAL A 134 -1.27 3.00 -9.00
C VAL A 134 -1.70 4.44 -8.89
N LEU A 135 -1.93 4.86 -7.66
CA LEU A 135 -2.22 6.23 -7.29
C LEU A 135 -0.92 6.89 -6.83
N ILE A 136 -0.55 7.98 -7.46
CA ILE A 136 0.59 8.81 -7.06
C ILE A 136 0.03 10.01 -6.32
N VAL A 137 0.44 10.18 -5.07
CA VAL A 137 0.06 11.33 -4.25
C VAL A 137 0.85 12.55 -4.74
N PRO A 138 0.19 13.59 -5.28
CA PRO A 138 0.89 14.72 -5.90
C PRO A 138 1.43 15.74 -4.90
N ASP A 139 0.86 15.78 -3.70
CA ASP A 139 1.19 16.74 -2.65
C ASP A 139 1.13 16.02 -1.29
N GLY A 140 2.26 15.95 -0.61
CA GLY A 140 2.46 15.16 0.58
C GLY A 140 3.43 13.99 0.35
N LYS A 141 3.83 13.35 1.43
CA LYS A 141 4.74 12.20 1.39
C LYS A 141 4.00 10.89 1.25
N ASP A 142 2.82 10.84 1.86
CA ASP A 142 2.04 9.64 2.08
C ASP A 142 0.52 9.93 2.03
N PRO A 143 -0.32 8.91 1.98
CA PRO A 143 -1.78 9.03 2.00
C PRO A 143 -2.34 9.73 3.24
N ASP A 144 -1.71 9.55 4.41
CA ASP A 144 -2.13 10.19 5.68
C ASP A 144 -2.04 11.72 5.57
N GLU A 145 -0.88 12.24 5.13
CA GLU A 145 -0.66 13.68 4.96
C GLU A 145 -1.63 14.26 3.92
N PHE A 146 -1.78 13.59 2.78
CA PHE A 146 -2.66 14.07 1.71
C PHE A 146 -4.13 14.15 2.14
N VAL A 147 -4.67 13.08 2.74
CA VAL A 147 -6.10 13.05 3.11
C VAL A 147 -6.44 14.03 4.22
N ARG A 148 -5.50 14.28 5.15
CA ARG A 148 -5.66 15.31 6.18
C ARG A 148 -5.69 16.72 5.61
N LYS A 149 -4.89 16.98 4.58
CA LYS A 149 -4.75 18.31 3.96
C LYS A 149 -5.88 18.60 2.99
N HIS A 150 -6.27 17.64 2.17
CA HIS A 150 -7.17 17.82 1.02
C HIS A 150 -8.54 17.16 1.16
N GLY A 151 -8.69 16.29 2.16
CA GLY A 151 -9.95 15.61 2.45
C GLY A 151 -10.28 14.44 1.53
N LYS A 152 -11.42 13.80 1.85
CA LYS A 152 -11.92 12.59 1.19
C LYS A 152 -12.09 12.74 -0.32
N ASP A 153 -12.80 13.80 -0.75
CA ASP A 153 -13.19 13.96 -2.16
C ASP A 153 -11.99 14.16 -3.07
N ALA A 154 -10.94 14.83 -2.58
CA ALA A 154 -9.69 14.96 -3.31
C ALA A 154 -9.01 13.59 -3.48
N TYR A 155 -9.00 12.76 -2.43
CA TYR A 155 -8.40 11.42 -2.51
C TYR A 155 -9.22 10.48 -3.42
N LEU A 156 -10.54 10.57 -3.41
CA LEU A 156 -11.40 9.81 -4.34
C LEU A 156 -11.08 10.16 -5.80
N ARG A 157 -10.89 11.44 -6.12
CA ARG A 157 -10.46 11.85 -7.47
C ARG A 157 -9.11 11.25 -7.86
N LEU A 158 -8.16 11.15 -6.92
CA LEU A 158 -6.88 10.46 -7.19
C LEU A 158 -7.10 8.98 -7.49
N ILE A 159 -7.99 8.30 -6.76
CA ILE A 159 -8.35 6.91 -7.06
C ILE A 159 -8.91 6.79 -8.48
N GLU A 160 -9.80 7.71 -8.90
CA GLU A 160 -10.40 7.71 -10.23
C GLU A 160 -9.38 7.94 -11.35
N THR A 161 -8.37 8.77 -11.11
CA THR A 161 -7.32 9.12 -12.08
C THR A 161 -6.06 8.27 -11.95
N ALA A 162 -6.04 7.27 -11.07
CA ALA A 162 -4.91 6.37 -10.89
C ALA A 162 -4.52 5.68 -12.20
N VAL A 163 -3.24 5.65 -12.52
CA VAL A 163 -2.70 5.06 -13.75
C VAL A 163 -2.72 3.54 -13.69
N SER A 164 -2.70 2.87 -14.84
CA SER A 164 -2.58 1.41 -14.85
C SER A 164 -1.23 0.95 -14.30
N GLY A 165 -1.18 -0.25 -13.69
CA GLY A 165 0.09 -0.79 -13.18
C GLY A 165 1.17 -0.93 -14.25
N ILE A 166 0.79 -1.24 -15.52
CA ILE A 166 1.74 -1.31 -16.63
C ILE A 166 2.30 0.08 -16.94
N GLU A 167 1.43 1.07 -17.02
CA GLU A 167 1.84 2.45 -17.29
C GLU A 167 2.81 2.96 -16.23
N PHE A 168 2.51 2.70 -14.95
CA PHE A 168 3.40 3.06 -13.85
C PHE A 168 4.77 2.37 -13.99
N GLN A 169 4.81 1.06 -14.28
CA GLN A 169 6.05 0.33 -14.48
C GLN A 169 6.86 0.91 -15.65
N MET A 170 6.23 1.24 -16.77
CA MET A 170 6.89 1.89 -17.90
C MET A 170 7.46 3.27 -17.52
N GLN A 171 6.67 4.11 -16.86
CA GLN A 171 7.13 5.42 -16.39
C GLN A 171 8.32 5.29 -15.42
N TYR A 172 8.27 4.31 -14.52
CA TYR A 172 9.37 4.02 -13.60
C TYR A 172 10.65 3.63 -14.35
N VAL A 173 10.59 2.68 -15.29
CA VAL A 173 11.75 2.25 -16.07
C VAL A 173 12.33 3.42 -16.87
N ILE A 174 11.48 4.23 -17.51
CA ILE A 174 11.90 5.43 -18.24
C ILE A 174 12.62 6.43 -17.32
N SER A 175 12.12 6.62 -16.10
CA SER A 175 12.73 7.55 -15.14
C SER A 175 14.10 7.08 -14.60
N GLN A 176 14.34 5.78 -14.56
CA GLN A 176 15.62 5.20 -14.09
C GLN A 176 16.69 5.17 -15.20
N ASN A 177 16.28 5.23 -16.47
CA ASN A 177 17.18 5.08 -17.61
C ASN A 177 17.23 6.38 -18.44
N ASN A 178 18.41 6.75 -18.92
CA ASN A 178 18.54 7.88 -19.83
C ASN A 178 18.10 7.50 -21.23
N VAL A 179 16.79 7.44 -21.48
CA VAL A 179 16.21 7.04 -22.79
C VAL A 179 16.44 8.06 -23.92
N SER A 180 17.17 9.15 -23.66
CA SER A 180 17.55 10.12 -24.70
C SER A 180 18.59 9.60 -25.66
N ASN A 181 19.33 8.54 -25.32
CA ASN A 181 20.32 7.88 -26.17
C ASN A 181 19.97 6.40 -26.45
N LEU A 182 20.65 5.78 -27.42
CA LEU A 182 20.37 4.41 -27.83
C LEU A 182 20.68 3.38 -26.72
N ALA A 183 21.75 3.59 -25.95
CA ALA A 183 22.15 2.70 -24.86
C ALA A 183 21.08 2.68 -23.76
N GLY A 184 20.58 3.84 -23.33
CA GLY A 184 19.53 3.95 -22.35
C GLY A 184 18.18 3.37 -22.82
N LYS A 185 17.88 3.42 -24.15
CA LYS A 185 16.70 2.75 -24.70
C LYS A 185 16.82 1.23 -24.64
N VAL A 186 17.99 0.68 -24.95
CA VAL A 186 18.24 -0.76 -24.87
C VAL A 186 18.13 -1.25 -23.43
N GLU A 187 18.72 -0.52 -22.48
CA GLU A 187 18.67 -0.85 -21.07
C GLU A 187 17.24 -0.80 -20.51
N ALA A 188 16.44 0.19 -20.92
CA ALA A 188 15.03 0.30 -20.55
C ALA A 188 14.14 -0.84 -21.06
N VAL A 189 14.51 -1.47 -22.19
CA VAL A 189 13.76 -2.62 -22.77
C VAL A 189 14.20 -3.94 -22.13
N SER A 190 15.42 -3.99 -21.56
CA SER A 190 15.99 -5.20 -20.97
C SER A 190 15.62 -5.40 -19.49
N ASN A 191 15.04 -4.40 -18.85
CA ASN A 191 14.55 -4.41 -17.46
C ASN A 191 13.02 -4.53 -17.40
#